data_be212a8f32b3e51a6a441fb10efad2d6
#
_entry.id   be212a8f32b3e51a6a441fb10efad2d6
#
_cell.length_a   1.000
_cell.length_b   1.000
_cell.length_c   1.000
_cell.angle_alpha   90.00
_cell.angle_beta   90.00
_cell.angle_gamma   90.00
#
_symmetry.space_group_name_H-M   'P 1'
#
loop_
_entity.id
_entity.type
_entity.pdbx_description
1 polymer ?
#
loop_
_entity_poly.entity_id
_entity_poly.type
_entity_poly.pdbx_seq_one_letter_code
_entity_poly.pdbx_strand_id
1 'polypeptide(L)'
;MKRSLVIYLGFMVLLLLAGCQNGGQDASKDVGKDAGEPEPEAVDESVFDEPVTLTLWNKAMGIIDQEKADELFAPALEKYPNLTIEMLQDVNIEEMMAAGTVPDLIATSNYSLLQEIDRELAGDMSDFFEAKGIPLDQFNPAIVENLNHFAELTGKPGAIYGMPVSMNQGVLAYNKDIFDQFGVSYPEAGMTWDEVIELSKQVTGNVGGTDYIGLSTGGPQMLTRPRSLSVVDENGKAAINTPEYTEVFKQLEQLYKIPGVINGDQYNYDFNFFMEERRLAMAPYWFAAFTSRIPILEEAGVNWGLTSFPTTSEHPDLGREIDYHLFLVPETAKNREAAMQAVAELVTEEAQTYLGKEVLRLSVLDNEDVRNAYAEGAGLYDQEELNEVFSVDPAPTPTPTLYDGEIYSILGEAQRKLAVDKVDINTVLREAEEEADAKIQELQEKES
;
A
#
# COMPACT_ATOMS: atom_id res chain seq x y z
N MET A 1 -6.59 29.57 50.94
CA MET A 1 -7.50 30.64 51.48
C MET A 1 -8.21 31.31 50.34
N LYS A 2 -9.57 31.41 50.43
CA LYS A 2 -10.57 32.09 49.58
C LYS A 2 -10.80 31.49 48.19
N ARG A 3 -11.75 30.70 47.93
CA ARG A 3 -13.24 30.64 47.83
C ARG A 3 -13.92 31.95 47.34
N SER A 4 -14.60 31.83 46.17
CA SER A 4 -15.91 32.45 45.85
C SER A 4 -16.30 31.94 44.45
N LEU A 5 -17.25 31.14 44.23
CA LEU A 5 -18.71 31.07 44.44
C LEU A 5 -19.51 31.98 43.45
N VAL A 6 -20.13 31.30 42.47
CA VAL A 6 -21.56 31.32 42.04
C VAL A 6 -22.10 32.62 41.40
N ILE A 7 -22.85 32.51 40.31
CA ILE A 7 -24.33 32.65 40.29
C ILE A 7 -24.92 32.22 38.92
N TYR A 8 -25.88 31.30 39.00
CA TYR A 8 -26.89 31.01 37.97
C TYR A 8 -27.89 32.16 37.86
N LEU A 9 -28.35 32.48 36.64
CA LEU A 9 -29.63 33.12 36.45
C LEU A 9 -30.37 32.51 35.25
N GLY A 10 -31.41 31.75 35.59
CA GLY A 10 -32.42 31.29 34.64
C GLY A 10 -33.40 32.41 34.31
N PHE A 11 -33.88 32.43 33.10
CA PHE A 11 -35.05 33.18 32.71
C PHE A 11 -36.11 32.24 32.10
N MET A 12 -37.15 32.06 32.83
CA MET A 12 -38.42 31.40 32.51
C MET A 12 -39.36 32.49 31.99
N VAL A 13 -39.96 32.37 30.84
CA VAL A 13 -41.07 33.19 30.40
C VAL A 13 -42.24 32.32 29.96
N LEU A 14 -43.34 32.63 30.59
CA LEU A 14 -44.65 31.97 30.56
C LEU A 14 -45.40 32.20 29.23
N LEU A 15 -46.17 31.19 28.90
CA LEU A 15 -47.29 31.19 27.95
C LEU A 15 -48.38 32.20 28.28
N LEU A 16 -48.97 32.76 27.27
CA LEU A 16 -50.37 33.22 27.31
C LEU A 16 -51.11 32.72 26.08
N LEU A 17 -52.12 31.87 26.38
CA LEU A 17 -53.18 31.45 25.49
C LEU A 17 -54.24 32.56 25.39
N ALA A 18 -54.71 32.83 24.19
CA ALA A 18 -56.04 33.39 23.99
C ALA A 18 -56.62 32.79 22.69
N GLY A 19 -57.61 31.96 22.83
CA GLY A 19 -58.39 31.44 21.74
C GLY A 19 -59.47 32.40 21.28
N CYS A 20 -59.93 32.25 20.04
CA CYS A 20 -61.29 32.45 19.62
C CYS A 20 -61.62 31.66 18.37
N GLN A 21 -62.77 31.04 18.44
CA GLN A 21 -63.42 30.09 17.57
C GLN A 21 -64.16 30.83 16.41
N ASN A 22 -64.11 30.37 15.15
CA ASN A 22 -65.26 29.98 14.35
C ASN A 22 -64.96 29.68 12.90
N GLY A 23 -65.54 28.56 12.42
CA GLY A 23 -66.21 28.51 11.10
C GLY A 23 -65.45 28.02 9.89
N GLY A 24 -65.50 26.70 9.68
CA GLY A 24 -65.77 25.97 8.48
C GLY A 24 -65.20 26.33 7.09
N GLN A 25 -64.48 25.45 6.47
CA GLN A 25 -64.74 24.75 5.20
C GLN A 25 -63.50 24.06 4.69
N ASP A 26 -63.71 22.86 4.15
CA ASP A 26 -62.70 21.96 3.55
C ASP A 26 -61.76 22.65 2.55
N ALA A 27 -60.45 22.45 2.76
CA ALA A 27 -59.45 22.45 1.67
C ALA A 27 -58.31 21.54 2.13
N SER A 28 -58.17 20.41 1.50
CA SER A 28 -57.00 19.54 1.53
C SER A 28 -55.75 20.38 1.33
N LYS A 29 -54.94 20.56 2.36
CA LYS A 29 -53.58 21.07 2.27
C LYS A 29 -52.62 19.91 2.31
N ASP A 30 -51.96 19.78 1.19
CA ASP A 30 -50.70 19.15 0.94
C ASP A 30 -49.76 19.29 2.16
N VAL A 31 -49.39 18.17 2.74
CA VAL A 31 -48.38 18.08 3.78
C VAL A 31 -47.05 18.36 3.06
N GLY A 32 -46.37 19.41 3.50
CA GLY A 32 -45.09 19.84 2.99
C GLY A 32 -44.14 18.63 2.88
N LYS A 33 -43.63 18.44 1.68
CA LYS A 33 -42.45 17.63 1.44
C LYS A 33 -41.34 18.15 2.35
N ASP A 34 -40.79 17.27 3.14
CA ASP A 34 -39.46 17.38 3.72
C ASP A 34 -38.53 17.91 2.63
N ALA A 35 -37.76 18.93 2.93
CA ALA A 35 -36.68 19.33 2.07
C ALA A 35 -35.68 18.16 2.11
N GLY A 36 -35.74 17.29 1.12
CA GLY A 36 -34.74 16.27 0.91
C GLY A 36 -33.36 16.94 0.86
N GLU A 37 -32.39 16.32 1.43
CA GLU A 37 -30.99 16.64 1.18
C GLU A 37 -30.80 16.83 -0.32
N PRO A 38 -30.04 17.83 -0.78
CA PRO A 38 -29.81 17.99 -2.21
C PRO A 38 -29.23 16.70 -2.77
N GLU A 39 -29.90 16.13 -3.76
CA GLU A 39 -29.31 15.01 -4.51
C GLU A 39 -27.95 15.49 -5.04
N PRO A 40 -26.88 14.68 -4.92
CA PRO A 40 -25.56 15.04 -5.44
C PRO A 40 -25.67 15.43 -6.91
N GLU A 41 -25.04 16.52 -7.30
CA GLU A 41 -25.03 16.95 -8.71
C GLU A 41 -24.43 15.82 -9.56
N ALA A 42 -25.14 15.39 -10.59
CA ALA A 42 -24.65 14.35 -11.49
C ALA A 42 -23.34 14.80 -12.13
N VAL A 43 -22.36 13.89 -12.16
CA VAL A 43 -21.05 14.15 -12.79
C VAL A 43 -21.24 14.48 -14.26
N ASP A 44 -20.63 15.57 -14.72
CA ASP A 44 -20.74 16.07 -16.09
C ASP A 44 -19.79 15.33 -17.04
N GLU A 45 -20.29 14.35 -17.78
CA GLU A 45 -19.49 13.61 -18.77
C GLU A 45 -19.25 14.39 -20.08
N SER A 46 -19.78 15.61 -20.23
CA SER A 46 -19.57 16.45 -21.42
C SER A 46 -18.12 16.88 -21.64
N VAL A 47 -17.27 16.69 -20.62
CA VAL A 47 -15.81 16.92 -20.71
C VAL A 47 -15.14 16.05 -21.78
N PHE A 48 -15.80 14.96 -22.24
CA PHE A 48 -15.33 14.09 -23.33
C PHE A 48 -16.02 14.33 -24.68
N ASP A 49 -16.87 15.34 -24.79
CA ASP A 49 -17.49 15.69 -26.10
C ASP A 49 -16.45 16.20 -27.12
N GLU A 50 -15.36 16.80 -26.62
CA GLU A 50 -14.22 17.25 -27.42
C GLU A 50 -12.96 16.42 -27.06
N PRO A 51 -11.95 16.36 -27.96
CA PRO A 51 -10.71 15.63 -27.67
C PRO A 51 -10.01 16.13 -26.41
N VAL A 52 -9.74 15.22 -25.49
CA VAL A 52 -9.00 15.49 -24.26
C VAL A 52 -7.80 14.57 -24.13
N THR A 53 -6.64 15.14 -23.80
CA THR A 53 -5.42 14.39 -23.50
C THR A 53 -5.08 14.57 -22.02
N LEU A 54 -5.01 13.46 -21.28
CA LEU A 54 -4.57 13.43 -19.90
C LEU A 54 -3.10 13.06 -19.86
N THR A 55 -2.32 13.87 -19.18
CA THR A 55 -0.90 13.60 -18.93
C THR A 55 -0.75 12.70 -17.73
N LEU A 56 0.02 11.60 -17.87
CA LEU A 56 0.26 10.59 -16.85
C LEU A 56 1.73 10.56 -16.44
N TRP A 57 2.00 10.79 -15.16
CA TRP A 57 3.30 10.51 -14.56
C TRP A 57 3.25 9.19 -13.78
N ASN A 58 4.04 8.20 -14.24
CA ASN A 58 4.19 6.94 -13.51
C ASN A 58 5.35 7.02 -12.52
N LYS A 59 5.04 7.04 -11.22
CA LYS A 59 6.03 7.05 -10.14
C LYS A 59 6.32 5.66 -9.59
N ALA A 60 5.28 4.81 -9.38
CA ALA A 60 5.45 3.55 -8.67
C ALA A 60 4.54 2.39 -9.13
N MET A 61 3.70 2.57 -10.14
CA MET A 61 2.73 1.53 -10.54
C MET A 61 3.27 0.50 -11.54
N GLY A 62 4.53 0.65 -11.99
CA GLY A 62 5.14 -0.28 -12.94
C GLY A 62 4.55 -0.19 -14.37
N ILE A 63 4.01 0.96 -14.77
CA ILE A 63 3.60 1.28 -16.13
C ILE A 63 4.86 1.71 -16.87
N ILE A 64 5.46 0.81 -17.65
CA ILE A 64 6.81 1.01 -18.21
C ILE A 64 6.85 1.81 -19.51
N ASP A 65 5.75 1.83 -20.25
CA ASP A 65 5.63 2.49 -21.55
C ASP A 65 4.17 2.86 -21.87
N GLN A 66 3.96 3.49 -23.01
CA GLN A 66 2.65 3.92 -23.48
C GLN A 66 1.69 2.75 -23.73
N GLU A 67 2.20 1.61 -24.23
CA GLU A 67 1.38 0.42 -24.49
C GLU A 67 0.76 -0.10 -23.20
N LYS A 68 1.55 -0.15 -22.12
CA LYS A 68 1.06 -0.56 -20.79
C LYS A 68 0.12 0.46 -20.14
N ALA A 69 0.27 1.74 -20.45
CA ALA A 69 -0.69 2.75 -20.06
C ALA A 69 -2.03 2.55 -20.79
N ASP A 70 -2.00 2.34 -22.09
CA ASP A 70 -3.20 2.12 -22.91
C ASP A 70 -3.92 0.82 -22.51
N GLU A 71 -3.20 -0.27 -22.23
CA GLU A 71 -3.76 -1.51 -21.70
C GLU A 71 -4.47 -1.28 -20.34
N LEU A 72 -3.85 -0.55 -19.43
CA LEU A 72 -4.43 -0.26 -18.11
C LEU A 72 -5.70 0.59 -18.22
N PHE A 73 -5.68 1.58 -19.12
CA PHE A 73 -6.81 2.50 -19.33
C PHE A 73 -7.81 2.02 -20.38
N ALA A 74 -7.67 0.80 -20.94
CA ALA A 74 -8.56 0.31 -21.98
C ALA A 74 -10.06 0.46 -21.66
N PRO A 75 -10.56 0.18 -20.44
CA PRO A 75 -11.97 0.39 -20.10
C PRO A 75 -12.42 1.85 -20.25
N ALA A 76 -11.58 2.81 -19.84
CA ALA A 76 -11.88 4.23 -19.97
C ALA A 76 -11.79 4.71 -21.45
N LEU A 77 -10.78 4.22 -22.18
CA LEU A 77 -10.59 4.56 -23.61
C LEU A 77 -11.70 4.01 -24.50
N GLU A 78 -12.25 2.83 -24.15
CA GLU A 78 -13.41 2.26 -24.85
C GLU A 78 -14.67 3.10 -24.61
N LYS A 79 -14.90 3.52 -23.36
CA LYS A 79 -16.05 4.34 -22.97
C LYS A 79 -15.97 5.76 -23.54
N TYR A 80 -14.78 6.37 -23.56
CA TYR A 80 -14.54 7.75 -23.98
C TYR A 80 -13.62 7.83 -25.20
N PRO A 81 -14.16 7.71 -26.44
CA PRO A 81 -13.34 7.66 -27.67
C PRO A 81 -12.51 8.92 -27.96
N ASN A 82 -12.84 10.05 -27.34
CA ASN A 82 -12.11 11.31 -27.44
C ASN A 82 -11.02 11.46 -26.36
N LEU A 83 -10.88 10.49 -25.45
CA LEU A 83 -9.84 10.45 -24.44
C LEU A 83 -8.53 9.92 -25.01
N THR A 84 -7.42 10.54 -24.63
CA THR A 84 -6.06 10.04 -24.88
C THR A 84 -5.27 10.11 -23.56
N ILE A 85 -4.50 9.08 -23.25
CA ILE A 85 -3.54 9.09 -22.14
C ILE A 85 -2.16 9.31 -22.75
N GLU A 86 -1.41 10.29 -22.25
CA GLU A 86 -0.04 10.59 -22.66
C GLU A 86 0.92 10.38 -21.48
N MET A 87 1.79 9.36 -21.56
CA MET A 87 2.80 9.14 -20.57
C MET A 87 3.91 10.19 -20.66
N LEU A 88 4.14 10.87 -19.54
CA LEU A 88 5.26 11.79 -19.40
C LEU A 88 6.56 11.01 -19.15
N GLN A 89 7.62 11.38 -19.87
CA GLN A 89 8.96 10.85 -19.68
C GLN A 89 9.85 11.89 -18.98
N ASP A 90 10.85 11.42 -18.22
CA ASP A 90 11.86 12.28 -17.57
C ASP A 90 11.25 13.42 -16.71
N VAL A 91 10.20 13.12 -15.94
CA VAL A 91 9.48 14.10 -15.14
C VAL A 91 10.36 14.68 -14.03
N ASN A 92 10.58 15.99 -14.06
CA ASN A 92 11.05 16.75 -12.91
C ASN A 92 9.88 17.50 -12.30
N ILE A 93 9.29 16.90 -11.26
CA ILE A 93 8.06 17.41 -10.66
C ILE A 93 8.25 18.77 -10.01
N GLU A 94 9.41 19.05 -9.41
CA GLU A 94 9.72 20.33 -8.78
C GLU A 94 9.77 21.47 -9.81
N GLU A 95 10.35 21.22 -11.00
CA GLU A 95 10.35 22.19 -12.09
C GLU A 95 8.95 22.42 -12.65
N MET A 96 8.14 21.37 -12.79
CA MET A 96 6.75 21.49 -13.23
C MET A 96 5.92 22.31 -12.25
N MET A 97 6.02 22.02 -10.95
CA MET A 97 5.32 22.77 -9.90
C MET A 97 5.75 24.24 -9.89
N ALA A 98 7.05 24.53 -10.01
CA ALA A 98 7.57 25.89 -10.10
C ALA A 98 7.08 26.64 -11.35
N ALA A 99 6.78 25.93 -12.44
CA ALA A 99 6.17 26.47 -13.65
C ALA A 99 4.65 26.61 -13.56
N GLY A 100 4.02 26.19 -12.46
CA GLY A 100 2.57 26.18 -12.29
C GLY A 100 1.86 25.13 -13.13
N THR A 101 2.57 24.05 -13.48
CA THR A 101 2.02 22.89 -14.22
C THR A 101 2.20 21.63 -13.38
N VAL A 102 1.25 20.71 -13.48
CA VAL A 102 1.33 19.38 -12.86
C VAL A 102 0.76 18.36 -13.82
N PRO A 103 1.12 17.07 -13.72
CA PRO A 103 0.44 16.01 -14.46
C PRO A 103 -1.04 15.95 -14.10
N ASP A 104 -1.90 15.55 -15.04
CA ASP A 104 -3.32 15.33 -14.76
C ASP A 104 -3.52 14.08 -13.90
N LEU A 105 -2.66 13.07 -14.07
CA LEU A 105 -2.67 11.80 -13.34
C LEU A 105 -1.26 11.46 -12.82
N ILE A 106 -1.19 11.04 -11.56
CA ILE A 106 0.04 10.52 -10.95
C ILE A 106 -0.22 9.10 -10.49
N ALA A 107 0.43 8.13 -11.13
CA ALA A 107 0.37 6.72 -10.75
C ALA A 107 1.40 6.41 -9.66
N THR A 108 0.94 6.06 -8.46
CA THR A 108 1.79 5.84 -7.29
C THR A 108 1.29 4.69 -6.41
N SER A 109 1.87 4.52 -5.23
CA SER A 109 1.41 3.58 -4.21
C SER A 109 1.13 4.30 -2.89
N ASN A 110 0.40 3.63 -1.99
CA ASN A 110 0.13 4.15 -0.64
C ASN A 110 1.40 4.50 0.15
N TYR A 111 2.54 3.89 -0.15
CA TYR A 111 3.82 4.22 0.50
C TYR A 111 4.34 5.64 0.22
N SER A 112 3.95 6.23 -0.91
CA SER A 112 4.33 7.59 -1.26
C SER A 112 3.21 8.60 -1.00
N LEU A 113 2.02 8.16 -0.62
CA LEU A 113 0.83 9.00 -0.58
C LEU A 113 0.99 10.20 0.36
N LEU A 114 1.53 10.01 1.56
CA LEU A 114 1.74 11.12 2.51
C LEU A 114 2.67 12.20 1.92
N GLN A 115 3.73 11.79 1.23
CA GLN A 115 4.65 12.71 0.57
C GLN A 115 3.96 13.52 -0.55
N GLU A 116 3.08 12.87 -1.32
CA GLU A 116 2.37 13.54 -2.40
C GLU A 116 1.25 14.46 -1.88
N ILE A 117 0.64 14.13 -0.74
CA ILE A 117 -0.29 15.02 -0.04
C ILE A 117 0.46 16.27 0.46
N ASP A 118 1.61 16.10 1.10
CA ASP A 118 2.45 17.18 1.61
C ASP A 118 2.91 18.14 0.49
N ARG A 119 3.15 17.60 -0.72
CA ARG A 119 3.47 18.35 -1.92
C ARG A 119 2.28 18.99 -2.64
N GLU A 120 1.05 18.83 -2.12
CA GLU A 120 -0.19 19.28 -2.78
C GLU A 120 -0.45 18.62 -4.15
N LEU A 121 0.12 17.43 -4.38
CA LEU A 121 -0.06 16.64 -5.61
C LEU A 121 -1.19 15.60 -5.52
N ALA A 122 -1.80 15.43 -4.35
CA ALA A 122 -2.94 14.57 -4.11
C ALA A 122 -4.17 15.43 -3.75
N GLY A 123 -5.05 15.66 -4.72
CA GLY A 123 -6.31 16.36 -4.51
C GLY A 123 -7.32 15.50 -3.77
N ASP A 124 -8.20 16.14 -2.99
CA ASP A 124 -9.33 15.46 -2.36
C ASP A 124 -10.39 15.11 -3.41
N MET A 125 -10.78 13.84 -3.46
CA MET A 125 -11.77 13.29 -4.40
C MET A 125 -13.07 12.89 -3.70
N SER A 126 -13.27 13.20 -2.41
CA SER A 126 -14.44 12.73 -1.64
C SER A 126 -15.76 13.17 -2.26
N ASP A 127 -15.89 14.45 -2.66
CA ASP A 127 -17.09 14.97 -3.33
C ASP A 127 -17.34 14.25 -4.67
N PHE A 128 -16.29 13.89 -5.40
CA PHE A 128 -16.40 13.15 -6.65
C PHE A 128 -16.87 11.71 -6.41
N PHE A 129 -16.35 11.03 -5.38
CA PHE A 129 -16.81 9.68 -5.01
C PHE A 129 -18.31 9.68 -4.68
N GLU A 130 -18.78 10.68 -3.91
CA GLU A 130 -20.20 10.85 -3.59
C GLU A 130 -21.03 11.11 -4.85
N ALA A 131 -20.63 12.08 -5.68
CA ALA A 131 -21.34 12.46 -6.91
C ALA A 131 -21.41 11.34 -7.95
N LYS A 132 -20.32 10.56 -8.09
CA LYS A 132 -20.26 9.41 -9.02
C LYS A 132 -20.93 8.16 -8.43
N GLY A 133 -21.24 8.16 -7.12
CA GLY A 133 -21.85 7.02 -6.43
C GLY A 133 -20.87 5.84 -6.28
N ILE A 134 -19.59 6.11 -6.01
CA ILE A 134 -18.57 5.11 -5.74
C ILE A 134 -18.54 4.83 -4.23
N PRO A 135 -19.12 3.73 -3.75
CA PRO A 135 -19.14 3.45 -2.32
C PRO A 135 -17.78 2.94 -1.85
N LEU A 136 -17.27 3.47 -0.72
CA LEU A 136 -15.99 3.02 -0.19
C LEU A 136 -15.99 1.54 0.23
N ASP A 137 -17.13 1.01 0.65
CA ASP A 137 -17.26 -0.38 1.05
C ASP A 137 -17.22 -1.40 -0.11
N GLN A 138 -17.14 -0.93 -1.37
CA GLN A 138 -16.80 -1.81 -2.48
C GLN A 138 -15.32 -2.22 -2.52
N PHE A 139 -14.44 -1.45 -1.86
CA PHE A 139 -13.01 -1.72 -1.84
C PHE A 139 -12.62 -2.69 -0.72
N ASN A 140 -11.48 -3.36 -0.88
CA ASN A 140 -10.92 -4.21 0.16
C ASN A 140 -10.84 -3.46 1.50
N PRO A 141 -11.30 -4.05 2.62
CA PRO A 141 -11.34 -3.38 3.92
C PRO A 141 -10.02 -2.78 4.38
N ALA A 142 -8.88 -3.42 4.08
CA ALA A 142 -7.56 -2.89 4.43
C ALA A 142 -7.19 -1.63 3.63
N ILE A 143 -7.67 -1.50 2.38
CA ILE A 143 -7.53 -0.26 1.59
C ILE A 143 -8.36 0.85 2.22
N VAL A 144 -9.62 0.56 2.58
CA VAL A 144 -10.53 1.55 3.20
C VAL A 144 -9.98 2.05 4.53
N GLU A 145 -9.47 1.12 5.36
CA GLU A 145 -8.83 1.48 6.63
C GLU A 145 -7.63 2.41 6.40
N ASN A 146 -6.78 2.09 5.41
CA ASN A 146 -5.62 2.90 5.09
C ASN A 146 -5.98 4.28 4.53
N LEU A 147 -6.98 4.40 3.64
CA LEU A 147 -7.47 5.68 3.14
C LEU A 147 -8.00 6.56 4.29
N ASN A 148 -8.79 6.00 5.20
CA ASN A 148 -9.29 6.70 6.38
C ASN A 148 -8.15 7.16 7.29
N HIS A 149 -7.11 6.34 7.45
CA HIS A 149 -5.94 6.69 8.24
C HIS A 149 -5.21 7.92 7.66
N PHE A 150 -5.02 8.00 6.33
CA PHE A 150 -4.46 9.20 5.68
C PHE A 150 -5.35 10.44 5.87
N ALA A 151 -6.67 10.29 5.79
CA ALA A 151 -7.61 11.37 6.04
C ALA A 151 -7.49 11.93 7.47
N GLU A 152 -7.33 11.04 8.46
CA GLU A 152 -7.10 11.43 9.86
C GLU A 152 -5.75 12.12 10.05
N LEU A 153 -4.66 11.58 9.50
CA LEU A 153 -3.31 12.14 9.58
C LEU A 153 -3.24 13.56 9.02
N THR A 154 -3.99 13.84 7.97
CA THR A 154 -4.04 15.18 7.35
C THR A 154 -5.01 16.14 8.04
N GLY A 155 -5.71 15.69 9.09
CA GLY A 155 -6.71 16.48 9.79
C GLY A 155 -7.98 16.77 8.97
N LYS A 156 -8.23 15.98 7.92
CA LYS A 156 -9.41 16.08 7.04
C LYS A 156 -10.18 14.75 7.02
N PRO A 157 -10.86 14.36 8.11
CA PRO A 157 -11.62 13.11 8.16
C PRO A 157 -12.60 13.01 6.99
N GLY A 158 -12.58 11.87 6.30
CA GLY A 158 -13.42 11.61 5.13
C GLY A 158 -12.80 12.04 3.79
N ALA A 159 -11.65 12.72 3.77
CA ALA A 159 -10.95 13.02 2.52
C ALA A 159 -10.46 11.74 1.84
N ILE A 160 -10.48 11.72 0.51
CA ILE A 160 -10.01 10.60 -0.32
C ILE A 160 -8.95 11.12 -1.28
N TYR A 161 -7.69 10.78 -1.01
CA TYR A 161 -6.53 11.29 -1.75
C TYR A 161 -6.10 10.41 -2.91
N GLY A 162 -7.02 9.90 -3.68
CA GLY A 162 -6.74 9.15 -4.91
C GLY A 162 -7.67 7.97 -5.11
N MET A 163 -7.64 7.42 -6.33
CA MET A 163 -8.43 6.27 -6.75
C MET A 163 -7.59 5.00 -6.69
N PRO A 164 -7.84 4.05 -5.75
CA PRO A 164 -7.18 2.75 -5.76
C PRO A 164 -7.56 1.96 -7.01
N VAL A 165 -6.59 1.33 -7.68
CA VAL A 165 -6.87 0.60 -8.94
C VAL A 165 -6.28 -0.80 -9.00
N SER A 166 -5.24 -1.09 -8.22
CA SER A 166 -4.73 -2.45 -8.07
C SER A 166 -4.09 -2.63 -6.71
N MET A 167 -4.22 -3.82 -6.14
CA MET A 167 -3.55 -4.14 -4.88
C MET A 167 -2.37 -5.08 -5.10
N ASN A 168 -1.57 -5.23 -4.08
CA ASN A 168 -0.43 -6.10 -4.01
C ASN A 168 -0.34 -6.70 -2.61
N GLN A 169 0.17 -7.91 -2.51
CA GLN A 169 0.29 -8.62 -1.23
C GLN A 169 1.69 -9.21 -1.08
N GLY A 170 2.17 -9.28 0.15
CA GLY A 170 3.42 -9.96 0.46
C GLY A 170 3.28 -11.48 0.26
N VAL A 171 4.34 -12.11 -0.25
CA VAL A 171 4.44 -13.55 -0.44
C VAL A 171 5.84 -14.04 -0.06
N LEU A 172 5.99 -15.33 0.18
CA LEU A 172 7.27 -16.01 0.25
C LEU A 172 7.51 -16.79 -1.03
N ALA A 173 8.46 -16.34 -1.84
CA ALA A 173 8.91 -17.07 -3.03
C ALA A 173 9.95 -18.13 -2.63
N TYR A 174 9.91 -19.30 -3.25
CA TYR A 174 10.87 -20.36 -3.00
C TYR A 174 11.26 -21.13 -4.26
N ASN A 175 12.48 -21.67 -4.27
CA ASN A 175 13.05 -22.46 -5.36
C ASN A 175 12.93 -23.96 -5.04
N LYS A 176 12.01 -24.64 -5.70
CA LYS A 176 11.70 -26.07 -5.50
C LYS A 176 12.93 -26.97 -5.71
N ASP A 177 13.78 -26.67 -6.70
CA ASP A 177 14.94 -27.49 -7.02
C ASP A 177 15.96 -27.52 -5.86
N ILE A 178 16.08 -26.41 -5.10
CA ILE A 178 16.96 -26.39 -3.93
C ILE A 178 16.38 -27.27 -2.83
N PHE A 179 15.09 -27.18 -2.54
CA PHE A 179 14.44 -28.04 -1.54
C PHE A 179 14.56 -29.51 -1.90
N ASP A 180 14.30 -29.88 -3.16
CA ASP A 180 14.44 -31.25 -3.66
C ASP A 180 15.88 -31.75 -3.53
N GLN A 181 16.86 -30.90 -3.83
CA GLN A 181 18.28 -31.24 -3.73
C GLN A 181 18.73 -31.53 -2.31
N PHE A 182 18.17 -30.81 -1.33
CA PHE A 182 18.45 -31.04 0.10
C PHE A 182 17.54 -32.11 0.71
N GLY A 183 16.49 -32.56 0.01
CA GLY A 183 15.52 -33.55 0.50
C GLY A 183 14.64 -32.96 1.64
N VAL A 184 14.33 -31.68 1.59
CA VAL A 184 13.55 -30.93 2.58
C VAL A 184 12.19 -30.59 1.99
N SER A 185 11.13 -30.64 2.80
CA SER A 185 9.78 -30.21 2.38
C SER A 185 9.74 -28.73 2.06
N TYR A 186 8.88 -28.34 1.13
CA TYR A 186 8.65 -26.95 0.78
C TYR A 186 8.07 -26.16 1.95
N PRO A 187 8.21 -24.81 1.96
CA PRO A 187 7.54 -23.98 2.94
C PRO A 187 6.02 -24.05 2.77
N GLU A 188 5.29 -24.05 3.88
CA GLU A 188 3.84 -24.14 3.95
C GLU A 188 3.23 -22.75 4.28
N ALA A 189 1.96 -22.55 3.90
CA ALA A 189 1.23 -21.34 4.23
C ALA A 189 1.07 -21.17 5.74
N GLY A 190 1.09 -19.94 6.22
CA GLY A 190 0.94 -19.59 7.63
C GLY A 190 2.19 -19.81 8.50
N MET A 191 3.33 -20.24 7.91
CA MET A 191 4.58 -20.34 8.67
C MET A 191 4.97 -18.98 9.25
N THR A 192 5.45 -19.03 10.51
CA THR A 192 6.04 -17.87 11.18
C THR A 192 7.46 -17.60 10.69
N TRP A 193 7.96 -16.38 10.94
CA TRP A 193 9.37 -16.03 10.65
C TRP A 193 10.35 -16.95 11.34
N ASP A 194 10.08 -17.39 12.57
CA ASP A 194 10.96 -18.33 13.29
C ASP A 194 11.00 -19.69 12.60
N GLU A 195 9.87 -20.20 12.14
CA GLU A 195 9.79 -21.45 11.38
C GLU A 195 10.48 -21.36 10.03
N VAL A 196 10.33 -20.24 9.30
CA VAL A 196 11.01 -20.00 8.02
C VAL A 196 12.54 -19.90 8.22
N ILE A 197 13.01 -19.26 9.31
CA ILE A 197 14.44 -19.21 9.65
C ILE A 197 14.95 -20.64 10.00
N GLU A 198 14.20 -21.43 10.76
CA GLU A 198 14.58 -22.82 11.04
C GLU A 198 14.60 -23.69 9.77
N LEU A 199 13.62 -23.49 8.87
CA LEU A 199 13.58 -24.16 7.57
C LEU A 199 14.80 -23.77 6.71
N SER A 200 15.18 -22.49 6.73
CA SER A 200 16.33 -21.98 5.97
C SER A 200 17.66 -22.65 6.36
N LYS A 201 17.81 -23.05 7.62
CA LYS A 201 19.00 -23.79 8.09
C LYS A 201 19.16 -25.15 7.40
N GLN A 202 18.04 -25.78 7.04
CA GLN A 202 18.04 -27.11 6.43
C GLN A 202 18.43 -27.06 4.94
N VAL A 203 18.27 -25.89 4.30
CA VAL A 203 18.57 -25.68 2.87
C VAL A 203 19.71 -24.69 2.63
N THR A 204 20.47 -24.35 3.69
CA THR A 204 21.71 -23.57 3.60
C THR A 204 22.90 -24.51 3.67
N GLY A 205 23.81 -24.47 2.68
CA GLY A 205 25.03 -25.27 2.70
C GLY A 205 25.59 -25.56 1.32
N ASN A 206 26.62 -26.41 1.27
CA ASN A 206 27.28 -26.78 0.03
C ASN A 206 26.80 -28.13 -0.48
N VAL A 207 26.31 -28.20 -1.71
CA VAL A 207 25.96 -29.43 -2.40
C VAL A 207 26.62 -29.43 -3.79
N GLY A 208 27.40 -30.47 -4.08
CA GLY A 208 28.06 -30.62 -5.37
C GLY A 208 29.10 -29.52 -5.71
N GLY A 209 29.59 -28.78 -4.70
CA GLY A 209 30.52 -27.67 -4.89
C GLY A 209 29.84 -26.30 -5.05
N THR A 210 28.49 -26.25 -5.00
CA THR A 210 27.71 -25.01 -5.03
C THR A 210 27.21 -24.68 -3.63
N ASP A 211 27.40 -23.43 -3.20
CA ASP A 211 26.88 -22.92 -1.94
C ASP A 211 25.48 -22.36 -2.14
N TYR A 212 24.52 -22.83 -1.35
CA TYR A 212 23.12 -22.41 -1.34
C TYR A 212 22.82 -21.64 -0.06
N ILE A 213 22.00 -20.60 -0.20
CA ILE A 213 21.49 -19.73 0.89
C ILE A 213 20.02 -20.04 1.09
N GLY A 214 19.64 -20.38 2.32
CA GLY A 214 18.26 -20.78 2.61
C GLY A 214 17.27 -19.61 2.59
N LEU A 215 17.67 -18.43 3.07
CA LEU A 215 16.79 -17.27 3.19
C LEU A 215 17.59 -15.98 3.08
N SER A 216 17.04 -15.02 2.35
CA SER A 216 17.43 -13.61 2.42
C SER A 216 16.19 -12.76 2.68
N THR A 217 16.22 -11.96 3.74
CA THR A 217 15.06 -11.13 4.13
C THR A 217 15.01 -9.80 3.41
N GLY A 218 16.08 -9.37 2.75
CA GLY A 218 16.21 -7.99 2.30
C GLY A 218 16.44 -7.03 3.48
N GLY A 219 15.63 -6.01 3.63
CA GLY A 219 15.72 -5.06 4.74
C GLY A 219 14.96 -5.49 5.99
N PRO A 220 15.16 -4.81 7.14
CA PRO A 220 14.46 -5.12 8.39
C PRO A 220 12.94 -4.98 8.30
N GLN A 221 12.45 -4.14 7.35
CA GLN A 221 11.02 -3.90 7.13
C GLN A 221 10.24 -5.19 6.82
N MET A 222 10.87 -6.23 6.32
CA MET A 222 10.20 -7.51 6.07
C MET A 222 9.73 -8.17 7.37
N LEU A 223 10.38 -7.87 8.50
CA LEU A 223 10.04 -8.39 9.81
C LEU A 223 9.30 -7.38 10.69
N THR A 224 9.48 -6.07 10.47
CA THR A 224 8.80 -5.02 11.26
C THR A 224 7.37 -4.78 10.79
N ARG A 225 7.11 -4.87 9.49
CA ARG A 225 5.81 -4.58 8.88
C ARG A 225 4.70 -5.56 9.29
N PRO A 226 4.91 -6.88 9.38
CA PRO A 226 3.92 -7.80 9.94
C PRO A 226 3.52 -7.52 11.39
N ARG A 227 4.31 -6.72 12.10
CA ARG A 227 4.07 -6.27 13.48
C ARG A 227 3.50 -4.85 13.55
N SER A 228 3.25 -4.22 12.42
CA SER A 228 2.79 -2.82 12.32
C SER A 228 3.66 -1.83 13.11
N LEU A 229 4.99 -2.07 13.15
CA LEU A 229 5.92 -1.23 13.90
C LEU A 229 6.18 0.09 13.18
N SER A 230 5.79 1.18 13.80
CA SER A 230 6.16 2.54 13.36
C SER A 230 7.63 2.82 13.66
N VAL A 231 8.27 3.62 12.81
CA VAL A 231 9.67 4.04 13.02
C VAL A 231 9.78 5.38 13.76
N VAL A 232 8.64 6.09 13.89
CA VAL A 232 8.51 7.36 14.61
C VAL A 232 7.35 7.25 15.61
N ASP A 233 7.51 7.79 16.80
CA ASP A 233 6.48 7.83 17.84
C ASP A 233 5.50 9.02 17.65
N GLU A 234 4.47 9.08 18.50
CA GLU A 234 3.46 10.16 18.52
C GLU A 234 4.04 11.57 18.83
N ASN A 235 5.27 11.64 19.35
CA ASN A 235 5.96 12.88 19.62
C ASN A 235 6.91 13.30 18.50
N GLY A 236 6.92 12.56 17.38
CA GLY A 236 7.78 12.83 16.24
C GLY A 236 9.25 12.46 16.45
N LYS A 237 9.54 11.50 17.36
CA LYS A 237 10.87 10.98 17.61
C LYS A 237 11.04 9.55 17.08
N ALA A 238 12.27 9.18 16.81
CA ALA A 238 12.59 7.80 16.45
C ALA A 238 12.11 6.82 17.53
N ALA A 239 11.52 5.70 17.12
CA ALA A 239 10.95 4.66 17.96
C ALA A 239 11.45 3.28 17.53
N ILE A 240 12.76 3.15 17.30
CA ILE A 240 13.38 1.94 16.75
C ILE A 240 14.26 1.17 17.73
N ASN A 241 14.34 1.62 18.99
CA ASN A 241 15.06 0.93 20.08
C ASN A 241 14.08 0.42 21.13
N THR A 242 13.06 -0.32 20.71
CA THR A 242 12.02 -0.90 21.56
C THR A 242 12.21 -2.41 21.74
N PRO A 243 11.49 -3.05 22.68
CA PRO A 243 11.50 -4.51 22.82
C PRO A 243 11.11 -5.23 21.53
N GLU A 244 10.15 -4.69 20.76
CA GLU A 244 9.67 -5.27 19.51
C GLU A 244 10.75 -5.22 18.42
N TYR A 245 11.44 -4.10 18.25
CA TYR A 245 12.61 -4.00 17.36
C TYR A 245 13.75 -4.91 17.82
N THR A 246 13.96 -5.05 19.14
CA THR A 246 14.93 -6.00 19.69
C THR A 246 14.59 -7.43 19.25
N GLU A 247 13.31 -7.82 19.23
CA GLU A 247 12.89 -9.16 18.78
C GLU A 247 13.15 -9.36 17.28
N VAL A 248 12.83 -8.38 16.44
CA VAL A 248 13.18 -8.38 15.01
C VAL A 248 14.68 -8.59 14.81
N PHE A 249 15.52 -7.85 15.52
CA PHE A 249 16.97 -7.95 15.39
C PHE A 249 17.52 -9.28 15.93
N LYS A 250 16.87 -9.92 16.91
CA LYS A 250 17.19 -11.30 17.33
C LYS A 250 16.90 -12.31 16.23
N GLN A 251 15.78 -12.18 15.52
CA GLN A 251 15.46 -13.04 14.38
C GLN A 251 16.49 -12.88 13.25
N LEU A 252 16.88 -11.63 12.93
CA LEU A 252 17.97 -11.37 11.98
C LEU A 252 19.30 -11.97 12.47
N GLU A 253 19.62 -11.84 13.76
CA GLU A 253 20.83 -12.44 14.33
C GLU A 253 20.81 -13.98 14.23
N GLN A 254 19.65 -14.62 14.46
CA GLN A 254 19.49 -16.07 14.26
C GLN A 254 19.77 -16.47 12.82
N LEU A 255 19.23 -15.75 11.85
CA LEU A 255 19.50 -15.96 10.42
C LEU A 255 21.00 -15.83 10.11
N TYR A 256 21.66 -14.78 10.60
CA TYR A 256 23.07 -14.52 10.35
C TYR A 256 24.04 -15.46 11.10
N LYS A 257 23.56 -16.20 12.09
CA LYS A 257 24.31 -17.28 12.75
C LYS A 257 24.31 -18.59 11.96
N ILE A 258 23.47 -18.72 10.92
CA ILE A 258 23.49 -19.90 10.07
C ILE A 258 24.79 -19.92 9.26
N PRO A 259 25.61 -21.00 9.35
CA PRO A 259 26.87 -21.07 8.61
C PRO A 259 26.63 -20.99 7.10
N GLY A 260 27.31 -20.07 6.42
CA GLY A 260 27.20 -19.88 4.97
C GLY A 260 26.30 -18.71 4.55
N VAL A 261 25.42 -18.19 5.43
CA VAL A 261 24.59 -17.02 5.11
C VAL A 261 25.43 -15.76 4.96
N ILE A 262 26.47 -15.60 5.78
CA ILE A 262 27.42 -14.48 5.67
C ILE A 262 28.64 -14.95 4.88
N ASN A 263 28.98 -14.22 3.81
CA ASN A 263 30.16 -14.46 2.99
C ASN A 263 30.94 -13.15 2.79
N GLY A 264 31.96 -12.91 3.60
CA GLY A 264 32.63 -11.62 3.68
C GLY A 264 31.64 -10.52 4.11
N ASP A 265 31.50 -9.49 3.30
CA ASP A 265 30.54 -8.40 3.54
C ASP A 265 29.14 -8.69 2.97
N GLN A 266 28.96 -9.80 2.27
CA GLN A 266 27.65 -10.20 1.73
C GLN A 266 26.85 -10.91 2.82
N TYR A 267 25.73 -10.33 3.21
CA TYR A 267 24.79 -10.82 4.21
C TYR A 267 23.34 -10.78 3.73
N ASN A 268 23.12 -10.14 2.59
CA ASN A 268 21.83 -9.96 1.96
C ASN A 268 21.95 -10.30 0.47
N TYR A 269 20.96 -10.97 -0.07
CA TYR A 269 20.96 -11.51 -1.42
C TYR A 269 19.72 -11.00 -2.13
N ASP A 270 19.90 -10.39 -3.29
CA ASP A 270 18.83 -9.81 -4.07
C ASP A 270 18.05 -10.88 -4.87
N PHE A 271 17.02 -10.43 -5.56
CA PHE A 271 16.20 -11.31 -6.37
C PHE A 271 16.95 -11.87 -7.58
N ASN A 272 18.02 -11.23 -8.07
CA ASN A 272 18.87 -11.79 -9.13
C ASN A 272 19.60 -13.04 -8.66
N PHE A 273 19.98 -13.08 -7.36
CA PHE A 273 20.56 -14.27 -6.76
C PHE A 273 19.56 -15.45 -6.72
N PHE A 274 18.28 -15.15 -6.61
CA PHE A 274 17.19 -16.14 -6.73
C PHE A 274 16.99 -16.57 -8.20
N MET A 275 16.89 -15.62 -9.14
CA MET A 275 16.56 -15.90 -10.55
C MET A 275 17.74 -16.41 -11.36
N GLU A 276 18.86 -15.68 -11.35
CA GLU A 276 19.99 -15.92 -12.28
C GLU A 276 20.97 -16.94 -11.71
N GLU A 277 21.41 -16.72 -10.47
CA GLU A 277 22.35 -17.65 -9.83
C GLU A 277 21.67 -18.92 -9.34
N ARG A 278 20.37 -18.89 -9.09
CA ARG A 278 19.55 -20.01 -8.60
C ARG A 278 20.12 -20.66 -7.35
N ARG A 279 20.63 -19.83 -6.44
CA ARG A 279 21.32 -20.25 -5.21
C ARG A 279 20.61 -19.79 -3.93
N LEU A 280 19.51 -19.04 -4.04
CA LEU A 280 18.67 -18.62 -2.93
C LEU A 280 17.41 -19.48 -2.87
N ALA A 281 17.20 -20.14 -1.73
CA ALA A 281 16.07 -21.03 -1.56
C ALA A 281 14.75 -20.32 -1.30
N MET A 282 14.76 -19.25 -0.48
CA MET A 282 13.56 -18.48 -0.11
C MET A 282 13.85 -16.99 -0.08
N ALA A 283 12.88 -16.20 -0.56
CA ALA A 283 12.89 -14.74 -0.47
C ALA A 283 11.46 -14.21 -0.25
N PRO A 284 11.21 -13.37 0.78
CA PRO A 284 9.97 -12.61 0.86
C PRO A 284 9.92 -11.60 -0.27
N TYR A 285 8.78 -11.47 -0.91
CA TYR A 285 8.62 -10.61 -2.08
C TYR A 285 7.21 -10.02 -2.15
N TRP A 286 6.99 -9.12 -3.10
CA TRP A 286 5.66 -8.67 -3.49
C TRP A 286 5.12 -9.55 -4.61
N PHE A 287 3.87 -9.99 -4.49
CA PHE A 287 3.22 -10.88 -5.44
C PHE A 287 3.26 -10.34 -6.88
N ALA A 288 2.79 -9.11 -7.11
CA ALA A 288 2.79 -8.51 -8.44
C ALA A 288 4.20 -8.31 -9.00
N ALA A 289 5.17 -7.94 -8.16
CA ALA A 289 6.56 -7.81 -8.57
C ALA A 289 7.22 -9.15 -8.88
N PHE A 290 6.79 -10.24 -8.25
CA PHE A 290 7.23 -11.59 -8.58
C PHE A 290 6.59 -12.06 -9.89
N THR A 291 5.26 -11.98 -10.00
CA THR A 291 4.52 -12.50 -11.15
C THR A 291 4.89 -11.80 -12.46
N SER A 292 5.24 -10.52 -12.40
CA SER A 292 5.79 -9.79 -13.56
C SER A 292 7.13 -10.35 -14.09
N ARG A 293 7.83 -11.16 -13.29
CA ARG A 293 9.12 -11.80 -13.65
C ARG A 293 9.01 -13.26 -14.03
N ILE A 294 7.80 -13.84 -14.00
CA ILE A 294 7.60 -15.25 -14.35
C ILE A 294 8.17 -15.61 -15.72
N PRO A 295 7.97 -14.83 -16.80
CA PRO A 295 8.57 -15.16 -18.09
C PRO A 295 10.10 -15.28 -18.02
N ILE A 296 10.75 -14.44 -17.22
CA ILE A 296 12.21 -14.48 -17.03
C ILE A 296 12.61 -15.71 -16.21
N LEU A 297 11.84 -16.05 -15.17
CA LEU A 297 12.07 -17.24 -14.35
C LEU A 297 11.94 -18.53 -15.16
N GLU A 298 10.95 -18.62 -16.04
CA GLU A 298 10.71 -19.74 -16.93
C GLU A 298 11.82 -19.88 -17.97
N GLU A 299 12.24 -18.77 -18.60
CA GLU A 299 13.37 -18.76 -19.53
C GLU A 299 14.68 -19.21 -18.85
N ALA A 300 14.90 -18.76 -17.60
CA ALA A 300 16.02 -19.19 -16.77
C ALA A 300 15.91 -20.64 -16.27
N GLY A 301 14.75 -21.28 -16.43
CA GLY A 301 14.47 -22.64 -15.97
C GLY A 301 14.47 -22.76 -14.44
N VAL A 302 13.94 -21.75 -13.74
CA VAL A 302 13.77 -21.79 -12.29
C VAL A 302 12.46 -22.50 -11.95
N ASN A 303 12.54 -23.57 -11.19
CA ASN A 303 11.37 -24.28 -10.66
C ASN A 303 10.94 -23.62 -9.34
N TRP A 304 10.07 -22.62 -9.45
CA TRP A 304 9.65 -21.77 -8.34
C TRP A 304 8.30 -22.21 -7.74
N GLY A 305 8.02 -21.70 -6.56
CA GLY A 305 6.71 -21.73 -5.91
C GLY A 305 6.50 -20.48 -5.09
N LEU A 306 5.24 -20.21 -4.76
CA LEU A 306 4.84 -19.18 -3.82
C LEU A 306 4.04 -19.79 -2.67
N THR A 307 4.15 -19.17 -1.51
CA THR A 307 3.27 -19.43 -0.36
C THR A 307 2.99 -18.10 0.35
N SER A 308 2.15 -18.12 1.38
CA SER A 308 1.81 -16.91 2.12
C SER A 308 3.04 -16.23 2.71
N PHE A 309 2.94 -14.92 2.91
CA PHE A 309 4.01 -14.17 3.60
C PHE A 309 4.17 -14.69 5.03
N PRO A 310 5.41 -14.79 5.55
CA PRO A 310 5.62 -15.28 6.91
C PRO A 310 4.95 -14.39 7.95
N THR A 311 4.26 -15.04 8.88
CA THR A 311 3.55 -14.42 9.99
C THR A 311 4.44 -14.24 11.23
N THR A 312 3.87 -13.84 12.34
CA THR A 312 4.55 -13.80 13.63
C THR A 312 3.80 -14.67 14.65
N SER A 313 4.48 -15.13 15.69
CA SER A 313 3.82 -15.89 16.76
C SER A 313 2.78 -15.07 17.54
N GLU A 314 2.96 -13.74 17.58
CA GLU A 314 2.03 -12.81 18.20
C GLU A 314 0.78 -12.58 17.34
N HIS A 315 0.94 -12.64 16.01
CA HIS A 315 -0.10 -12.40 15.00
C HIS A 315 -0.03 -13.47 13.92
N PRO A 316 -0.51 -14.70 14.20
CA PRO A 316 -0.35 -15.84 13.29
C PRO A 316 -1.22 -15.73 12.02
N ASP A 317 -2.20 -14.84 12.03
CA ASP A 317 -3.11 -14.62 10.90
C ASP A 317 -2.70 -13.41 10.03
N LEU A 318 -1.66 -12.66 10.43
CA LEU A 318 -1.25 -11.44 9.74
C LEU A 318 0.08 -11.61 9.01
N GLY A 319 0.07 -11.29 7.72
CA GLY A 319 1.26 -11.16 6.89
C GLY A 319 1.83 -9.75 6.89
N ARG A 320 2.38 -9.33 5.75
CA ARG A 320 2.83 -7.97 5.54
C ARG A 320 1.62 -7.05 5.34
N GLU A 321 1.76 -5.76 5.67
CA GLU A 321 0.75 -4.73 5.41
C GLU A 321 0.35 -4.68 3.92
N ILE A 322 -0.83 -4.11 3.65
CA ILE A 322 -1.29 -3.96 2.28
C ILE A 322 -0.44 -2.95 1.51
N ASP A 323 -0.12 -3.29 0.25
CA ASP A 323 0.35 -2.35 -0.76
C ASP A 323 -0.75 -2.21 -1.81
N TYR A 324 -1.09 -1.00 -2.18
CA TYR A 324 -1.99 -0.77 -3.29
C TYR A 324 -1.53 0.42 -4.12
N HIS A 325 -1.81 0.32 -5.40
CA HIS A 325 -1.52 1.36 -6.36
C HIS A 325 -2.77 2.21 -6.60
N LEU A 326 -2.56 3.51 -6.70
CA LEU A 326 -3.63 4.48 -6.87
C LEU A 326 -3.22 5.58 -7.86
N PHE A 327 -4.23 6.18 -8.49
CA PHE A 327 -4.06 7.40 -9.23
C PHE A 327 -4.40 8.60 -8.36
N LEU A 328 -3.46 9.54 -8.25
CA LEU A 328 -3.71 10.86 -7.67
C LEU A 328 -4.11 11.81 -8.79
N VAL A 329 -5.02 12.71 -8.46
CA VAL A 329 -5.46 13.80 -9.33
C VAL A 329 -5.22 15.11 -8.57
N PRO A 330 -4.17 15.89 -8.92
CA PRO A 330 -3.91 17.16 -8.26
C PRO A 330 -5.08 18.13 -8.36
N GLU A 331 -5.30 18.95 -7.33
CA GLU A 331 -6.33 20.00 -7.36
C GLU A 331 -6.11 21.00 -8.50
N THR A 332 -4.85 21.23 -8.85
CA THR A 332 -4.43 22.17 -9.90
C THR A 332 -4.27 21.52 -11.27
N ALA A 333 -4.63 20.25 -11.42
CA ALA A 333 -4.58 19.55 -12.71
C ALA A 333 -5.45 20.27 -13.75
N LYS A 334 -4.92 20.42 -14.95
CA LYS A 334 -5.62 21.15 -16.03
C LYS A 334 -6.93 20.48 -16.42
N ASN A 335 -6.93 19.14 -16.49
CA ASN A 335 -8.07 18.35 -16.90
C ASN A 335 -8.62 17.53 -15.74
N ARG A 336 -8.71 18.12 -14.52
CA ARG A 336 -9.03 17.43 -13.27
C ARG A 336 -10.32 16.59 -13.36
N GLU A 337 -11.41 17.17 -13.90
CA GLU A 337 -12.69 16.47 -14.02
C GLU A 337 -12.58 15.24 -14.93
N ALA A 338 -11.99 15.39 -16.11
CA ALA A 338 -11.77 14.27 -17.02
C ALA A 338 -10.84 13.20 -16.42
N ALA A 339 -9.82 13.61 -15.66
CA ALA A 339 -8.91 12.69 -14.99
C ALA A 339 -9.63 11.85 -13.93
N MET A 340 -10.46 12.47 -13.07
CA MET A 340 -11.26 11.76 -12.08
C MET A 340 -12.23 10.77 -12.71
N GLN A 341 -12.91 11.16 -13.80
CA GLN A 341 -13.82 10.27 -14.51
C GLN A 341 -13.10 9.11 -15.19
N ALA A 342 -11.94 9.36 -15.80
CA ALA A 342 -11.15 8.31 -16.44
C ALA A 342 -10.70 7.23 -15.44
N VAL A 343 -10.24 7.62 -14.24
CA VAL A 343 -9.83 6.65 -13.23
C VAL A 343 -11.00 5.95 -12.55
N ALA A 344 -12.18 6.58 -12.49
CA ALA A 344 -13.39 5.96 -11.96
C ALA A 344 -13.84 4.75 -12.80
N GLU A 345 -13.61 4.79 -14.10
CA GLU A 345 -13.94 3.65 -14.99
C GLU A 345 -13.07 2.41 -14.70
N LEU A 346 -11.91 2.58 -14.07
CA LEU A 346 -11.01 1.47 -13.73
C LEU A 346 -11.46 0.67 -12.49
N VAL A 347 -12.43 1.17 -11.71
CA VAL A 347 -12.89 0.53 -10.46
C VAL A 347 -14.30 -0.05 -10.56
N THR A 348 -14.84 -0.18 -11.78
CA THR A 348 -16.05 -0.97 -12.03
C THR A 348 -15.72 -2.47 -11.96
N GLU A 349 -16.69 -3.33 -11.63
CA GLU A 349 -16.47 -4.79 -11.62
C GLU A 349 -15.99 -5.31 -12.99
N GLU A 350 -16.53 -4.78 -14.08
CA GLU A 350 -16.14 -5.15 -15.45
C GLU A 350 -14.67 -4.77 -15.72
N ALA A 351 -14.28 -3.54 -15.38
CA ALA A 351 -12.90 -3.08 -15.54
C ALA A 351 -11.92 -3.87 -14.65
N GLN A 352 -12.28 -4.10 -13.41
CA GLN A 352 -11.43 -4.87 -12.48
C GLN A 352 -11.31 -6.35 -12.90
N THR A 353 -12.35 -6.93 -13.48
CA THR A 353 -12.29 -8.26 -14.11
C THR A 353 -11.34 -8.27 -15.31
N TYR A 354 -11.44 -7.26 -16.19
CA TYR A 354 -10.51 -7.07 -17.31
C TYR A 354 -9.06 -6.91 -16.81
N LEU A 355 -8.83 -6.03 -15.83
CA LEU A 355 -7.49 -5.80 -15.26
C LEU A 355 -6.90 -7.07 -14.65
N GLY A 356 -7.74 -7.91 -14.02
CA GLY A 356 -7.31 -9.21 -13.51
C GLY A 356 -6.87 -10.16 -14.61
N LYS A 357 -7.69 -10.32 -15.65
CA LYS A 357 -7.48 -11.30 -16.73
C LYS A 357 -6.40 -10.89 -17.72
N GLU A 358 -6.45 -9.67 -18.21
CA GLU A 358 -5.65 -9.24 -19.37
C GLU A 358 -4.39 -8.46 -18.95
N VAL A 359 -4.46 -7.71 -17.82
CA VAL A 359 -3.35 -6.86 -17.35
C VAL A 359 -2.61 -7.48 -16.16
N LEU A 360 -3.14 -8.58 -15.61
CA LEU A 360 -2.61 -9.30 -14.47
C LEU A 360 -2.42 -8.40 -13.22
N ARG A 361 -3.47 -7.64 -12.89
CA ARG A 361 -3.55 -6.81 -11.70
C ARG A 361 -4.51 -7.41 -10.67
N LEU A 362 -4.08 -7.53 -9.42
CA LEU A 362 -4.99 -7.93 -8.34
C LEU A 362 -6.03 -6.84 -8.10
N SER A 363 -7.29 -7.24 -8.03
CA SER A 363 -8.40 -6.32 -7.84
C SER A 363 -8.37 -5.63 -6.49
N VAL A 364 -8.76 -4.35 -6.46
CA VAL A 364 -8.97 -3.58 -5.24
C VAL A 364 -10.37 -3.78 -4.64
N LEU A 365 -11.28 -4.44 -5.38
CA LEU A 365 -12.65 -4.64 -4.92
C LEU A 365 -12.74 -5.79 -3.92
N ASP A 366 -13.63 -5.65 -2.93
CA ASP A 366 -14.02 -6.72 -2.01
C ASP A 366 -15.05 -7.64 -2.66
N ASN A 367 -14.65 -8.26 -3.77
CA ASN A 367 -15.48 -9.14 -4.58
C ASN A 367 -14.65 -10.36 -5.00
N GLU A 368 -15.04 -11.53 -4.50
CA GLU A 368 -14.31 -12.79 -4.74
C GLU A 368 -14.32 -13.18 -6.21
N ASP A 369 -15.44 -13.03 -6.91
CA ASP A 369 -15.55 -13.38 -8.33
C ASP A 369 -14.61 -12.52 -9.19
N VAL A 370 -14.47 -11.23 -8.86
CA VAL A 370 -13.53 -10.32 -9.54
C VAL A 370 -12.09 -10.66 -9.21
N ARG A 371 -11.77 -11.03 -7.96
CA ARG A 371 -10.42 -11.48 -7.58
C ARG A 371 -10.01 -12.76 -8.32
N ASN A 372 -10.95 -13.68 -8.51
CA ASN A 372 -10.72 -14.94 -9.22
C ASN A 372 -10.38 -14.74 -10.70
N ALA A 373 -10.72 -13.60 -11.29
CA ALA A 373 -10.36 -13.26 -12.66
C ALA A 373 -8.84 -13.26 -12.90
N TYR A 374 -8.04 -12.94 -11.88
CA TYR A 374 -6.59 -13.01 -11.95
C TYR A 374 -6.08 -14.44 -12.23
N ALA A 375 -6.63 -15.44 -11.54
CA ALA A 375 -6.23 -16.85 -11.74
C ALA A 375 -6.49 -17.32 -13.17
N GLU A 376 -7.66 -16.93 -13.73
CA GLU A 376 -8.04 -17.25 -15.09
C GLU A 376 -7.08 -16.63 -16.13
N GLY A 377 -6.68 -15.37 -15.92
CA GLY A 377 -5.79 -14.64 -16.85
C GLY A 377 -4.35 -15.10 -16.75
N ALA A 378 -3.84 -15.30 -15.54
CA ALA A 378 -2.47 -15.71 -15.32
C ALA A 378 -2.17 -17.14 -15.84
N GLY A 379 -3.16 -18.04 -15.76
CA GLY A 379 -3.01 -19.44 -16.19
C GLY A 379 -1.92 -20.23 -15.45
N LEU A 380 -1.41 -19.68 -14.35
CA LEU A 380 -0.26 -20.17 -13.59
C LEU A 380 -0.65 -20.76 -12.25
N TYR A 381 -1.83 -20.41 -11.77
CA TYR A 381 -2.40 -20.84 -10.50
C TYR A 381 -3.83 -21.29 -10.73
N ASP A 382 -4.24 -22.35 -10.05
CA ASP A 382 -5.65 -22.56 -9.84
C ASP A 382 -6.12 -21.75 -8.61
N GLN A 383 -7.43 -21.73 -8.39
CA GLN A 383 -8.02 -20.95 -7.31
C GLN A 383 -7.56 -21.42 -5.92
N GLU A 384 -7.32 -22.74 -5.76
CA GLU A 384 -6.89 -23.34 -4.49
C GLU A 384 -5.47 -22.89 -4.15
N GLU A 385 -4.57 -22.88 -5.13
CA GLU A 385 -3.19 -22.40 -4.97
C GLU A 385 -3.15 -20.90 -4.61
N LEU A 386 -3.97 -20.06 -5.27
CA LEU A 386 -4.03 -18.63 -4.92
C LEU A 386 -4.63 -18.40 -3.53
N ASN A 387 -5.63 -19.16 -3.12
CA ASN A 387 -6.19 -19.08 -1.78
C ASN A 387 -5.16 -19.45 -0.70
N GLU A 388 -4.27 -20.41 -0.99
CA GLU A 388 -3.16 -20.74 -0.09
C GLU A 388 -2.15 -19.61 0.01
N VAL A 389 -1.76 -19.03 -1.13
CA VAL A 389 -0.83 -17.88 -1.19
C VAL A 389 -1.37 -16.67 -0.43
N PHE A 390 -2.68 -16.42 -0.49
CA PHE A 390 -3.35 -15.30 0.16
C PHE A 390 -4.09 -15.66 1.46
N SER A 391 -3.67 -16.75 2.12
CA SER A 391 -4.33 -17.28 3.33
C SER A 391 -4.10 -16.45 4.60
N VAL A 392 -3.21 -15.46 4.57
CA VAL A 392 -2.96 -14.54 5.69
C VAL A 392 -3.44 -13.14 5.32
N ASP A 393 -4.07 -12.47 6.27
CA ASP A 393 -4.57 -11.12 6.10
C ASP A 393 -3.42 -10.08 6.12
N PRO A 394 -3.56 -8.93 5.46
CA PRO A 394 -2.63 -7.83 5.62
C PRO A 394 -2.61 -7.31 7.06
N ALA A 395 -1.41 -7.08 7.61
CA ALA A 395 -1.28 -6.37 8.88
C ALA A 395 -1.74 -4.91 8.74
N PRO A 396 -2.22 -4.26 9.81
CA PRO A 396 -2.48 -2.83 9.82
C PRO A 396 -1.23 -2.05 9.38
N THR A 397 -1.42 -1.05 8.51
CA THR A 397 -0.29 -0.23 8.05
C THR A 397 0.25 0.61 9.21
N PRO A 398 1.57 0.59 9.49
CA PRO A 398 2.16 1.49 10.47
C PRO A 398 1.86 2.95 10.09
N THR A 399 1.73 3.82 11.10
CA THR A 399 1.55 5.26 10.85
C THR A 399 2.70 5.80 10.02
N PRO A 400 2.48 6.25 8.78
CA PRO A 400 3.53 6.76 7.92
C PRO A 400 3.98 8.14 8.37
N THR A 401 5.26 8.44 8.13
CA THR A 401 5.83 9.78 8.33
C THR A 401 6.66 10.19 7.12
N LEU A 402 6.93 11.49 6.99
CA LEU A 402 7.83 12.00 5.93
C LEU A 402 9.28 11.54 6.12
N TYR A 403 9.62 10.99 7.30
CA TYR A 403 10.97 10.57 7.68
C TYR A 403 11.22 9.07 7.45
N ASP A 404 10.18 8.27 7.17
CA ASP A 404 10.25 6.81 7.11
C ASP A 404 11.38 6.30 6.22
N GLY A 405 11.55 6.87 5.04
CA GLY A 405 12.58 6.45 4.08
C GLY A 405 13.99 6.55 4.64
N GLU A 406 14.30 7.64 5.33
CA GLU A 406 15.60 7.87 5.94
C GLU A 406 15.82 6.92 7.14
N ILE A 407 14.80 6.72 7.97
CA ILE A 407 14.92 5.85 9.13
C ILE A 407 15.04 4.38 8.72
N TYR A 408 14.34 3.93 7.68
CA TYR A 408 14.55 2.58 7.14
C TYR A 408 15.95 2.40 6.54
N SER A 409 16.55 3.45 5.99
CA SER A 409 17.96 3.41 5.55
C SER A 409 18.92 3.23 6.74
N ILE A 410 18.69 3.95 7.84
CA ILE A 410 19.46 3.82 9.09
C ILE A 410 19.30 2.42 9.68
N LEU A 411 18.07 1.87 9.71
CA LEU A 411 17.82 0.49 10.14
C LEU A 411 18.53 -0.54 9.25
N GLY A 412 18.62 -0.30 7.94
CA GLY A 412 19.40 -1.13 7.03
C GLY A 412 20.89 -1.14 7.36
N GLU A 413 21.47 0.00 7.74
CA GLU A 413 22.84 0.06 8.20
C GLU A 413 23.04 -0.61 9.57
N ALA A 414 22.06 -0.49 10.47
CA ALA A 414 22.06 -1.23 11.73
C ALA A 414 22.07 -2.75 11.50
N GLN A 415 21.25 -3.23 10.53
CA GLN A 415 21.25 -4.63 10.10
C GLN A 415 22.63 -5.06 9.58
N ARG A 416 23.30 -4.23 8.75
CA ARG A 416 24.64 -4.49 8.25
C ARG A 416 25.65 -4.60 9.39
N LYS A 417 25.63 -3.65 10.35
CA LYS A 417 26.52 -3.67 11.52
C LYS A 417 26.32 -4.96 12.36
N LEU A 418 25.07 -5.40 12.55
CA LEU A 418 24.76 -6.66 13.21
C LEU A 418 25.33 -7.86 12.42
N ALA A 419 25.07 -7.90 11.11
CA ALA A 419 25.42 -9.02 10.25
C ALA A 419 26.94 -9.15 10.05
N VAL A 420 27.60 -8.07 9.64
CA VAL A 420 28.98 -8.04 9.17
C VAL A 420 29.95 -7.70 10.32
N ASP A 421 29.71 -6.57 10.99
CA ASP A 421 30.62 -6.05 12.02
C ASP A 421 30.43 -6.75 13.37
N LYS A 422 29.38 -7.59 13.52
CA LYS A 422 29.07 -8.35 14.73
C LYS A 422 28.86 -7.47 15.97
N VAL A 423 28.33 -6.27 15.75
CA VAL A 423 27.94 -5.38 16.85
C VAL A 423 26.69 -5.95 17.53
N ASP A 424 26.62 -5.89 18.84
CA ASP A 424 25.47 -6.43 19.59
C ASP A 424 24.19 -5.62 19.36
N ILE A 425 23.02 -6.28 19.52
CA ILE A 425 21.70 -5.73 19.20
C ILE A 425 21.43 -4.43 19.97
N ASN A 426 21.73 -4.38 21.27
CA ASN A 426 21.43 -3.19 22.06
C ASN A 426 22.24 -1.98 21.60
N THR A 427 23.49 -2.21 21.21
CA THR A 427 24.37 -1.16 20.69
C THR A 427 23.89 -0.67 19.33
N VAL A 428 23.59 -1.58 18.38
CA VAL A 428 23.15 -1.15 17.03
C VAL A 428 21.83 -0.40 17.07
N LEU A 429 20.85 -0.84 17.88
CA LEU A 429 19.54 -0.17 17.97
C LEU A 429 19.65 1.19 18.65
N ARG A 430 20.44 1.29 19.73
CA ARG A 430 20.67 2.58 20.39
C ARG A 430 21.34 3.59 19.45
N GLU A 431 22.41 3.18 18.74
CA GLU A 431 23.11 4.05 17.80
C GLU A 431 22.20 4.45 16.63
N ALA A 432 21.41 3.52 16.12
CA ALA A 432 20.44 3.80 15.05
C ALA A 432 19.36 4.79 15.49
N GLU A 433 18.86 4.67 16.72
CA GLU A 433 17.84 5.61 17.25
C GLU A 433 18.44 7.02 17.45
N GLU A 434 19.67 7.12 18.00
CA GLU A 434 20.37 8.40 18.13
C GLU A 434 20.61 9.07 16.76
N GLU A 435 20.98 8.30 15.74
CA GLU A 435 21.17 8.76 14.36
C GLU A 435 19.84 9.18 13.72
N ALA A 436 18.78 8.39 13.92
CA ALA A 436 17.43 8.69 13.41
C ALA A 436 16.84 9.97 14.03
N ASP A 437 16.98 10.16 15.35
CA ASP A 437 16.57 11.40 16.03
C ASP A 437 17.31 12.62 15.47
N ALA A 438 18.62 12.51 15.26
CA ALA A 438 19.41 13.61 14.66
C ALA A 438 18.97 13.92 13.22
N LYS A 439 18.62 12.87 12.44
CA LYS A 439 18.14 13.02 11.07
C LYS A 439 16.76 13.66 11.00
N ILE A 440 15.83 13.25 11.87
CA ILE A 440 14.50 13.88 11.99
C ILE A 440 14.66 15.37 12.29
N GLN A 441 15.50 15.72 13.27
CA GLN A 441 15.76 17.13 13.62
C GLN A 441 16.33 17.93 12.42
N GLU A 442 17.30 17.37 11.69
CA GLU A 442 17.88 17.99 10.49
C GLU A 442 16.80 18.29 9.42
N LEU A 443 15.87 17.34 9.21
CA LEU A 443 14.80 17.49 8.23
C LEU A 443 13.79 18.56 8.66
N GLN A 444 13.36 18.55 9.92
CA GLN A 444 12.46 19.57 10.49
C GLN A 444 13.04 20.99 10.41
N GLU A 445 14.36 21.15 10.60
CA GLU A 445 15.03 22.46 10.47
C GLU A 445 15.08 22.97 9.01
N LYS A 446 15.01 22.05 8.02
CA LYS A 446 14.97 22.43 6.59
C LYS A 446 13.58 22.81 6.10
N GLU A 447 12.53 22.32 6.76
CA GLU A 447 11.11 22.60 6.45
C GLU A 447 10.64 23.90 7.11
N SER A 448 11.35 24.43 8.12
CA SER A 448 11.02 25.66 8.87
C SER A 448 11.65 26.90 8.24
#